data_c25d8aacb66f66aa0758cdbc8e71f29a
#
_entry.id   c25d8aacb66f66aa0758cdbc8e71f29a
#
_cell.length_a   1.000
_cell.length_b   1.000
_cell.length_c   1.000
_cell.angle_alpha   90.00
_cell.angle_beta   90.00
_cell.angle_gamma   90.00
#
_symmetry.space_group_name_H-M   'P 1'
#
loop_
_entity.id
_entity.type
_entity.pdbx_description
1 polymer ?
#
loop_
_entity_poly.entity_id
_entity_poly.type
_entity_poly.pdbx_seq_one_letter_code
_entity_poly.pdbx_strand_id
1 'polypeptide(L)'
;EYLRAIGDKMFEQADLLGRTESIDSGKLLKETKFQSEYMKEYFYYYADLVESMNNETPITNIDKPDMEVVEVREPIGVIACIIPWNSQMFLMATKVAPALAAGNTVVIKSSELAPAPLVEFAKLIDEVQLPKGVINVISGGAEVGKILTSHKGIGKILFTGGTATASHIIKNSAENYASLTLELGGKSPVVVFDDAD
;
A
#
# COMPACT_ATOMS: atom_id res chain seq x y z
N GLU A 1 14.98 -4.13 -8.96
CA GLU A 1 14.54 -4.88 -10.15
C GLU A 1 13.04 -5.14 -10.12
N TYR A 2 12.49 -5.93 -9.17
CA TYR A 2 11.06 -6.27 -9.12
C TYR A 2 10.12 -5.05 -9.06
N LEU A 3 10.45 -4.01 -8.31
CA LEU A 3 9.63 -2.79 -8.27
C LEU A 3 9.46 -2.17 -9.66
N ARG A 4 10.55 -2.06 -10.45
CA ARG A 4 10.47 -1.54 -11.81
C ARG A 4 9.64 -2.47 -12.71
N ALA A 5 9.83 -3.78 -12.59
CA ALA A 5 9.06 -4.75 -13.37
C ALA A 5 7.54 -4.67 -13.06
N ILE A 6 7.15 -4.48 -11.81
CA ILE A 6 5.75 -4.24 -11.42
C ILE A 6 5.24 -2.93 -12.06
N GLY A 7 6.00 -1.85 -11.95
CA GLY A 7 5.64 -0.56 -12.55
C GLY A 7 5.46 -0.64 -14.06
N ASP A 8 6.37 -1.33 -14.76
CA ASP A 8 6.27 -1.53 -16.22
C ASP A 8 5.03 -2.34 -16.60
N LYS A 9 4.75 -3.42 -15.89
CA LYS A 9 3.56 -4.25 -16.12
C LYS A 9 2.26 -3.49 -15.84
N MET A 10 2.21 -2.68 -14.81
CA MET A 10 1.05 -1.82 -14.53
C MET A 10 0.81 -0.81 -15.66
N PHE A 11 1.88 -0.22 -16.21
CA PHE A 11 1.78 0.69 -17.35
C PHE A 11 1.33 -0.02 -18.64
N GLU A 12 1.92 -1.19 -18.93
CA GLU A 12 1.52 -2.01 -20.10
C GLU A 12 0.04 -2.41 -20.04
N GLN A 13 -0.48 -2.69 -18.85
CA GLN A 13 -1.87 -3.14 -18.63
C GLN A 13 -2.79 -2.01 -18.12
N ALA A 14 -2.38 -0.75 -18.22
CA ALA A 14 -3.13 0.38 -17.65
C ALA A 14 -4.56 0.52 -18.22
N ASP A 15 -4.78 0.17 -19.48
CA ASP A 15 -6.14 0.18 -20.06
C ASP A 15 -7.03 -0.89 -19.42
N LEU A 16 -6.54 -2.10 -19.22
CA LEU A 16 -7.26 -3.19 -18.54
C LEU A 16 -7.56 -2.81 -17.07
N LEU A 17 -6.54 -2.40 -16.35
CA LEU A 17 -6.66 -2.03 -14.92
C LEU A 17 -7.62 -0.85 -14.73
N GLY A 18 -7.48 0.19 -15.56
CA GLY A 18 -8.34 1.38 -15.50
C GLY A 18 -9.80 1.07 -15.84
N ARG A 19 -10.06 0.24 -16.88
CA ARG A 19 -11.42 -0.21 -17.21
C ARG A 19 -12.04 -1.04 -16.10
N THR A 20 -11.28 -1.99 -15.57
CA THR A 20 -11.74 -2.85 -14.47
C THR A 20 -12.10 -2.02 -13.25
N GLU A 21 -11.25 -1.05 -12.87
CA GLU A 21 -11.53 -0.15 -11.75
C GLU A 21 -12.75 0.76 -12.02
N SER A 22 -12.87 1.28 -13.24
CA SER A 22 -14.01 2.12 -13.63
C SER A 22 -15.35 1.35 -13.55
N ILE A 23 -15.37 0.12 -14.02
CA ILE A 23 -16.58 -0.74 -14.00
C ILE A 23 -16.94 -1.11 -12.55
N ASP A 24 -15.96 -1.46 -11.75
CA ASP A 24 -16.16 -1.98 -10.40
C ASP A 24 -16.49 -0.87 -9.38
N SER A 25 -15.90 0.33 -9.52
CA SER A 25 -16.05 1.45 -8.58
C SER A 25 -17.01 2.56 -9.03
N GLY A 26 -17.34 2.61 -10.32
CA GLY A 26 -18.12 3.71 -10.91
C GLY A 26 -17.32 4.99 -11.18
N LYS A 27 -16.00 5.00 -11.01
CA LYS A 27 -15.15 6.15 -11.33
C LYS A 27 -15.05 6.42 -12.83
N LEU A 28 -14.71 7.65 -13.20
CA LEU A 28 -14.48 8.02 -14.58
C LEU A 28 -13.31 7.23 -15.19
N LEU A 29 -13.53 6.60 -16.32
CA LEU A 29 -12.51 5.81 -17.01
C LEU A 29 -11.24 6.61 -17.31
N LYS A 30 -11.37 7.89 -17.68
CA LYS A 30 -10.23 8.77 -17.91
C LYS A 30 -9.34 8.89 -16.67
N GLU A 31 -9.95 8.97 -15.49
CA GLU A 31 -9.24 9.10 -14.22
C GLU A 31 -8.57 7.79 -13.83
N THR A 32 -9.30 6.67 -13.86
CA THR A 32 -8.77 5.36 -13.46
C THR A 32 -7.65 4.90 -14.37
N LYS A 33 -7.77 5.15 -15.68
CA LYS A 33 -6.70 4.86 -16.64
C LYS A 33 -5.46 5.69 -16.36
N PHE A 34 -5.60 7.02 -16.21
CA PHE A 34 -4.49 7.90 -15.87
C PHE A 34 -3.81 7.47 -14.56
N GLN A 35 -4.58 7.12 -13.53
CA GLN A 35 -4.02 6.63 -12.28
C GLN A 35 -3.25 5.33 -12.47
N SER A 36 -3.75 4.39 -13.26
CA SER A 36 -3.06 3.12 -13.55
C SER A 36 -1.74 3.34 -14.30
N GLU A 37 -1.70 4.27 -15.26
CA GLU A 37 -0.46 4.68 -15.96
C GLU A 37 0.54 5.33 -15.00
N TYR A 38 0.06 6.24 -14.13
CA TYR A 38 0.90 7.01 -13.21
C TYR A 38 1.52 6.15 -12.09
N MET A 39 0.95 4.98 -11.79
CA MET A 39 1.51 4.11 -10.74
C MET A 39 2.91 3.58 -11.07
N LYS A 40 3.30 3.51 -12.34
CA LYS A 40 4.67 3.22 -12.74
C LYS A 40 5.67 4.13 -12.02
N GLU A 41 5.40 5.44 -11.97
CA GLU A 41 6.30 6.42 -11.34
C GLU A 41 6.45 6.18 -9.84
N TYR A 42 5.40 5.72 -9.16
CA TYR A 42 5.47 5.33 -7.74
C TYR A 42 6.43 4.18 -7.51
N PHE A 43 6.31 3.11 -8.29
CA PHE A 43 7.18 1.95 -8.15
C PHE A 43 8.63 2.27 -8.53
N TYR A 44 8.83 3.11 -9.55
CA TYR A 44 10.17 3.58 -9.95
C TYR A 44 10.80 4.45 -8.87
N TYR A 45 10.07 5.41 -8.32
CA TYR A 45 10.56 6.25 -7.23
C TYR A 45 11.10 5.42 -6.06
N TYR A 46 10.34 4.41 -5.61
CA TYR A 46 10.78 3.56 -4.51
C TYR A 46 11.90 2.59 -4.91
N ALA A 47 12.00 2.20 -6.18
CA ALA A 47 13.14 1.45 -6.69
C ALA A 47 14.43 2.27 -6.63
N ASP A 48 14.37 3.55 -7.03
CA ASP A 48 15.51 4.47 -6.99
C ASP A 48 15.89 4.80 -5.54
N LEU A 49 14.90 5.01 -4.69
CA LEU A 49 15.12 5.29 -3.27
C LEU A 49 15.86 4.15 -2.57
N VAL A 50 15.46 2.90 -2.78
CA VAL A 50 16.11 1.75 -2.12
C VAL A 50 17.54 1.54 -2.59
N GLU A 51 17.88 1.90 -3.83
CA GLU A 51 19.25 1.82 -4.35
C GLU A 51 20.19 2.83 -3.68
N SER A 52 19.63 3.95 -3.15
CA SER A 52 20.37 4.98 -2.44
C SER A 52 20.38 4.82 -0.92
N MET A 53 19.60 3.87 -0.37
CA MET A 53 19.51 3.66 1.08
C MET A 53 20.70 2.88 1.60
N ASN A 54 21.28 3.36 2.72
CA ASN A 54 22.22 2.59 3.52
C ASN A 54 21.46 1.82 4.60
N ASN A 55 21.68 0.51 4.70
CA ASN A 55 21.09 -0.31 5.75
C ASN A 55 21.74 -0.08 7.12
N GLU A 56 23.00 0.38 7.11
CA GLU A 56 23.76 0.69 8.32
C GLU A 56 24.31 2.11 8.25
N THR A 57 24.12 2.87 9.30
CA THR A 57 24.63 4.24 9.42
C THR A 57 25.34 4.40 10.77
N PRO A 58 26.67 4.62 10.79
CA PRO A 58 27.38 4.90 12.03
C PRO A 58 26.89 6.21 12.67
N ILE A 59 26.66 6.19 13.97
CA ILE A 59 26.34 7.38 14.75
C ILE A 59 27.61 7.87 15.42
N THR A 60 28.13 9.02 14.95
CA THR A 60 29.44 9.54 15.36
C THR A 60 29.42 10.51 16.54
N ASN A 61 28.25 11.05 16.91
CA ASN A 61 28.12 12.04 17.98
C ASN A 61 27.76 11.37 19.33
N ILE A 62 28.60 10.44 19.77
CA ILE A 62 28.41 9.75 21.04
C ILE A 62 29.45 10.24 22.05
N ASP A 63 29.02 10.71 23.21
CA ASP A 63 29.87 11.15 24.30
C ASP A 63 30.48 9.97 25.09
N LYS A 64 30.86 8.89 24.36
CA LYS A 64 31.50 7.70 24.93
C LYS A 64 32.51 7.12 23.91
N PRO A 65 33.81 7.42 24.05
CA PRO A 65 34.83 7.07 23.08
C PRO A 65 35.05 5.56 22.92
N ASP A 66 34.62 4.73 23.88
CA ASP A 66 34.78 3.28 23.88
C ASP A 66 33.54 2.54 23.33
N MET A 67 32.56 3.26 22.77
CA MET A 67 31.34 2.68 22.21
C MET A 67 31.25 2.95 20.71
N GLU A 68 30.92 1.92 19.95
CA GLU A 68 30.46 2.01 18.57
C GLU A 68 28.94 1.86 18.55
N VAL A 69 28.24 2.83 17.93
CA VAL A 69 26.78 2.79 17.76
C VAL A 69 26.45 2.88 16.28
N VAL A 70 25.63 1.96 15.81
CA VAL A 70 25.19 1.89 14.43
C VAL A 70 23.67 1.86 14.38
N GLU A 71 23.07 2.71 13.55
CA GLU A 71 21.65 2.58 13.18
C GLU A 71 21.52 1.51 12.09
N VAL A 72 20.73 0.46 12.36
CA VAL A 72 20.46 -0.61 11.41
C VAL A 72 18.99 -0.56 10.98
N ARG A 73 18.74 -0.65 9.67
CA ARG A 73 17.39 -0.70 9.09
C ARG A 73 17.05 -2.13 8.72
N GLU A 74 15.98 -2.66 9.29
CA GLU A 74 15.49 -4.01 9.04
C GLU A 74 14.03 -4.00 8.59
N PRO A 75 13.59 -4.98 7.76
CA PRO A 75 12.18 -5.15 7.44
C PRO A 75 11.33 -5.39 8.70
N ILE A 76 10.14 -4.78 8.74
CA ILE A 76 9.16 -5.01 9.81
C ILE A 76 8.60 -6.44 9.76
N GLY A 77 8.57 -7.05 8.56
CA GLY A 77 8.03 -8.38 8.32
C GLY A 77 6.79 -8.36 7.43
N VAL A 78 5.64 -8.83 7.93
CA VAL A 78 4.40 -8.88 7.17
C VAL A 78 3.58 -7.61 7.40
N ILE A 79 3.21 -6.94 6.32
CA ILE A 79 2.41 -5.70 6.34
C ILE A 79 1.00 -5.98 5.79
N ALA A 80 -0.02 -5.65 6.57
CA ALA A 80 -1.41 -5.65 6.10
C ALA A 80 -1.73 -4.33 5.41
N CYS A 81 -2.08 -4.37 4.11
CA CYS A 81 -2.52 -3.23 3.33
C CYS A 81 -4.04 -3.32 3.10
N ILE A 82 -4.81 -2.50 3.79
CA ILE A 82 -6.28 -2.51 3.69
C ILE A 82 -6.71 -1.36 2.78
N ILE A 83 -7.27 -1.73 1.62
CA ILE A 83 -7.56 -0.84 0.51
C ILE A 83 -9.07 -0.61 0.42
N PRO A 84 -9.54 0.66 0.33
CA PRO A 84 -10.96 0.97 0.14
C PRO A 84 -11.39 0.73 -1.31
N TRP A 85 -12.69 0.94 -1.58
CA TRP A 85 -13.33 0.65 -2.87
C TRP A 85 -13.14 1.76 -3.94
N ASN A 86 -12.74 2.97 -3.56
CA ASN A 86 -12.87 4.15 -4.41
C ASN A 86 -11.63 4.52 -5.26
N SER A 87 -10.48 3.91 -5.02
CA SER A 87 -9.23 4.12 -5.78
C SER A 87 -8.24 2.99 -5.52
N GLN A 88 -8.62 1.78 -5.90
CA GLN A 88 -7.92 0.57 -5.48
C GLN A 88 -6.47 0.54 -5.95
N MET A 89 -6.23 0.82 -7.25
CA MET A 89 -4.90 0.74 -7.83
C MET A 89 -3.96 1.80 -7.26
N PHE A 90 -4.45 3.04 -7.14
CA PHE A 90 -3.66 4.13 -6.57
C PHE A 90 -3.31 3.88 -5.10
N LEU A 91 -4.32 3.58 -4.27
CA LEU A 91 -4.13 3.37 -2.83
C LEU A 91 -3.38 2.08 -2.51
N MET A 92 -3.44 1.08 -3.38
CA MET A 92 -2.57 -0.10 -3.31
C MET A 92 -1.11 0.29 -3.55
N ALA A 93 -0.82 0.98 -4.65
CA ALA A 93 0.55 1.34 -5.02
C ALA A 93 1.23 2.20 -3.94
N THR A 94 0.51 3.18 -3.35
CA THR A 94 1.03 4.04 -2.26
C THR A 94 1.42 3.28 -0.99
N LYS A 95 0.92 2.06 -0.80
CA LYS A 95 1.21 1.20 0.35
C LYS A 95 2.20 0.09 0.02
N VAL A 96 2.00 -0.55 -1.13
CA VAL A 96 2.76 -1.74 -1.54
C VAL A 96 4.18 -1.36 -1.98
N ALA A 97 4.35 -0.30 -2.78
CA ALA A 97 5.66 0.08 -3.27
C ALA A 97 6.66 0.40 -2.12
N PRO A 98 6.34 1.27 -1.13
CA PRO A 98 7.24 1.49 0.00
C PRO A 98 7.42 0.26 0.90
N ALA A 99 6.39 -0.57 1.08
CA ALA A 99 6.52 -1.78 1.87
C ALA A 99 7.52 -2.77 1.27
N LEU A 100 7.45 -3.00 -0.04
CA LEU A 100 8.39 -3.86 -0.77
C LEU A 100 9.80 -3.26 -0.80
N ALA A 101 9.92 -1.95 -1.03
CA ALA A 101 11.21 -1.24 -1.03
C ALA A 101 11.95 -1.41 0.31
N ALA A 102 11.21 -1.42 1.41
CA ALA A 102 11.74 -1.67 2.75
C ALA A 102 11.94 -3.17 3.08
N GLY A 103 11.85 -4.07 2.08
CA GLY A 103 12.11 -5.51 2.25
C GLY A 103 10.98 -6.31 2.92
N ASN A 104 9.79 -5.75 3.04
CA ASN A 104 8.66 -6.42 3.68
C ASN A 104 7.87 -7.30 2.70
N THR A 105 7.08 -8.23 3.24
CA THR A 105 6.01 -8.92 2.51
C THR A 105 4.66 -8.28 2.82
N VAL A 106 3.69 -8.42 1.92
CA VAL A 106 2.39 -7.76 2.07
C VAL A 106 1.21 -8.72 1.92
N VAL A 107 0.18 -8.48 2.72
CA VAL A 107 -1.16 -9.03 2.54
C VAL A 107 -2.09 -7.86 2.22
N ILE A 108 -2.54 -7.81 0.98
CA ILE A 108 -3.44 -6.78 0.49
C ILE A 108 -4.87 -7.27 0.67
N LYS A 109 -5.65 -6.57 1.49
CA LYS A 109 -7.08 -6.80 1.60
C LYS A 109 -7.84 -5.81 0.74
N SER A 110 -8.47 -6.28 -0.32
CA SER A 110 -9.40 -5.48 -1.12
C SER A 110 -10.71 -5.24 -0.38
N SER A 111 -11.42 -4.18 -0.76
CA SER A 111 -12.83 -4.04 -0.39
C SER A 111 -13.68 -5.11 -1.10
N GLU A 112 -14.67 -5.64 -0.39
CA GLU A 112 -15.69 -6.52 -0.98
C GLU A 112 -16.60 -5.80 -1.98
N LEU A 113 -16.66 -4.47 -1.92
CA LEU A 113 -17.50 -3.64 -2.79
C LEU A 113 -16.91 -3.43 -4.18
N ALA A 114 -15.57 -3.54 -4.32
CA ALA A 114 -14.88 -3.36 -5.60
C ALA A 114 -13.54 -4.14 -5.59
N PRO A 115 -13.55 -5.47 -5.64
CA PRO A 115 -12.34 -6.28 -5.52
C PRO A 115 -11.59 -6.50 -6.85
N ALA A 116 -12.25 -6.33 -8.00
CA ALA A 116 -11.76 -6.80 -9.28
C ALA A 116 -10.41 -6.20 -9.71
N PRO A 117 -10.11 -4.90 -9.52
CA PRO A 117 -8.81 -4.35 -9.90
C PRO A 117 -7.63 -5.02 -9.18
N LEU A 118 -7.80 -5.35 -7.90
CA LEU A 118 -6.74 -6.02 -7.12
C LEU A 118 -6.59 -7.50 -7.47
N VAL A 119 -7.64 -8.13 -8.00
CA VAL A 119 -7.54 -9.48 -8.59
C VAL A 119 -6.74 -9.45 -9.87
N GLU A 120 -6.95 -8.44 -10.74
CA GLU A 120 -6.13 -8.26 -11.95
C GLU A 120 -4.66 -7.94 -11.57
N PHE A 121 -4.44 -7.13 -10.56
CA PHE A 121 -3.09 -6.88 -10.03
C PHE A 121 -2.41 -8.18 -9.56
N ALA A 122 -3.12 -9.08 -8.89
CA ALA A 122 -2.56 -10.37 -8.47
C ALA A 122 -2.09 -11.22 -9.65
N LYS A 123 -2.85 -11.23 -10.78
CA LYS A 123 -2.43 -11.91 -12.01
C LYS A 123 -1.16 -11.27 -12.61
N LEU A 124 -1.11 -9.94 -12.61
CA LEU A 124 0.06 -9.20 -13.07
C LEU A 124 1.32 -9.55 -12.26
N ILE A 125 1.19 -9.73 -10.94
CA ILE A 125 2.32 -10.14 -10.08
C ILE A 125 2.85 -11.53 -10.44
N ASP A 126 1.98 -12.45 -10.82
CA ASP A 126 2.41 -13.77 -11.32
C ASP A 126 3.24 -13.66 -12.62
N GLU A 127 2.91 -12.72 -13.52
CA GLU A 127 3.69 -12.44 -14.73
C GLU A 127 5.08 -11.86 -14.44
N VAL A 128 5.21 -11.05 -13.39
CA VAL A 128 6.50 -10.48 -12.93
C VAL A 128 7.41 -11.54 -12.31
N GLN A 129 6.88 -12.71 -12.00
CA GLN A 129 7.61 -13.80 -11.33
C GLN A 129 8.22 -13.40 -9.98
N LEU A 130 7.52 -12.53 -9.24
CA LEU A 130 7.90 -12.20 -7.87
C LEU A 130 7.91 -13.48 -7.02
N PRO A 131 8.86 -13.66 -6.08
CA PRO A 131 8.87 -14.82 -5.21
C PRO A 131 7.53 -15.03 -4.52
N LYS A 132 7.04 -16.28 -4.52
CA LYS A 132 5.72 -16.62 -3.96
C LYS A 132 5.64 -16.24 -2.49
N GLY A 133 4.49 -15.65 -2.10
CA GLY A 133 4.22 -15.20 -0.74
C GLY A 133 4.71 -13.78 -0.42
N VAL A 134 5.46 -13.11 -1.30
CA VAL A 134 5.87 -11.71 -1.09
C VAL A 134 4.66 -10.77 -1.19
N ILE A 135 3.80 -10.97 -2.18
CA ILE A 135 2.51 -10.27 -2.30
C ILE A 135 1.39 -11.30 -2.27
N ASN A 136 0.39 -11.06 -1.41
CA ASN A 136 -0.81 -11.88 -1.30
C ASN A 136 -2.02 -10.97 -1.35
N VAL A 137 -3.00 -11.30 -2.18
CA VAL A 137 -4.25 -10.54 -2.30
C VAL A 137 -5.39 -11.38 -1.75
N ILE A 138 -6.14 -10.80 -0.82
CA ILE A 138 -7.36 -11.39 -0.26
C ILE A 138 -8.52 -10.42 -0.40
N SER A 139 -9.73 -10.93 -0.52
CA SER A 139 -10.96 -10.13 -0.53
C SER A 139 -11.87 -10.54 0.61
N GLY A 140 -12.69 -9.61 1.07
CA GLY A 140 -13.70 -9.88 2.08
C GLY A 140 -14.10 -8.65 2.88
N GLY A 141 -15.15 -8.81 3.66
CA GLY A 141 -15.74 -7.76 4.51
C GLY A 141 -15.04 -7.57 5.85
N ALA A 142 -15.82 -7.10 6.83
CA ALA A 142 -15.33 -6.75 8.16
C ALA A 142 -14.72 -7.92 8.92
N GLU A 143 -15.25 -9.15 8.76
CA GLU A 143 -14.71 -10.32 9.45
C GLU A 143 -13.29 -10.67 9.00
N VAL A 144 -13.03 -10.62 7.68
CA VAL A 144 -11.67 -10.82 7.14
C VAL A 144 -10.73 -9.73 7.64
N GLY A 145 -11.19 -8.47 7.66
CA GLY A 145 -10.44 -7.34 8.21
C GLY A 145 -10.11 -7.52 9.69
N LYS A 146 -11.04 -8.01 10.49
CA LYS A 146 -10.82 -8.29 11.93
C LYS A 146 -9.76 -9.36 12.14
N ILE A 147 -9.86 -10.49 11.43
CA ILE A 147 -8.88 -11.58 11.52
C ILE A 147 -7.49 -11.06 11.13
N LEU A 148 -7.39 -10.34 10.01
CA LEU A 148 -6.12 -9.80 9.52
C LEU A 148 -5.49 -8.83 10.52
N THR A 149 -6.26 -7.90 11.08
CA THR A 149 -5.75 -6.83 11.95
C THR A 149 -5.40 -7.28 13.37
N SER A 150 -5.91 -8.43 13.82
CA SER A 150 -5.54 -9.06 15.11
C SER A 150 -4.52 -10.18 14.98
N HIS A 151 -4.11 -10.55 13.75
CA HIS A 151 -3.22 -11.69 13.54
C HIS A 151 -1.80 -11.40 14.05
N LYS A 152 -1.26 -12.28 14.87
CA LYS A 152 0.06 -12.12 15.53
C LYS A 152 1.25 -12.03 14.58
N GLY A 153 1.11 -12.49 13.35
CA GLY A 153 2.15 -12.39 12.32
C GLY A 153 2.18 -11.03 11.59
N ILE A 154 1.26 -10.10 11.87
CA ILE A 154 1.24 -8.78 11.25
C ILE A 154 2.05 -7.80 12.09
N GLY A 155 3.10 -7.22 11.52
CA GLY A 155 3.93 -6.22 12.18
C GLY A 155 3.48 -4.78 11.95
N LYS A 156 2.78 -4.51 10.84
CA LYS A 156 2.24 -3.17 10.52
C LYS A 156 0.95 -3.26 9.73
N ILE A 157 0.06 -2.31 9.98
CA ILE A 157 -1.21 -2.17 9.26
C ILE A 157 -1.25 -0.79 8.59
N LEU A 158 -1.45 -0.79 7.28
CA LEU A 158 -1.66 0.40 6.45
C LEU A 158 -3.14 0.42 6.05
N PHE A 159 -3.89 1.39 6.53
CA PHE A 159 -5.32 1.50 6.29
C PHE A 159 -5.69 2.84 5.68
N THR A 160 -6.56 2.83 4.68
CA THR A 160 -7.28 4.01 4.19
C THR A 160 -8.77 3.74 4.24
N GLY A 161 -9.53 4.62 4.89
CA GLY A 161 -10.99 4.47 5.01
C GLY A 161 -11.64 5.32 6.10
N GLY A 162 -12.80 4.89 6.56
CA GLY A 162 -13.59 5.63 7.56
C GLY A 162 -13.05 5.51 8.99
N THR A 163 -13.27 6.56 9.79
CA THR A 163 -12.83 6.65 11.20
C THR A 163 -13.43 5.55 12.08
N ALA A 164 -14.67 5.13 11.82
CA ALA A 164 -15.31 4.04 12.57
C ALA A 164 -14.52 2.71 12.40
N THR A 165 -14.13 2.38 11.17
CA THR A 165 -13.30 1.20 10.89
C THR A 165 -11.91 1.34 11.52
N ALA A 166 -11.30 2.52 11.46
CA ALA A 166 -10.01 2.79 12.10
C ALA A 166 -10.06 2.52 13.61
N SER A 167 -11.14 2.90 14.30
CA SER A 167 -11.32 2.60 15.73
C SER A 167 -11.33 1.09 16.03
N HIS A 168 -11.91 0.27 15.14
CA HIS A 168 -11.85 -1.19 15.27
C HIS A 168 -10.43 -1.72 15.02
N ILE A 169 -9.74 -1.19 14.01
CA ILE A 169 -8.35 -1.59 13.71
C ILE A 169 -7.43 -1.29 14.91
N ILE A 170 -7.53 -0.10 15.51
CA ILE A 170 -6.75 0.27 16.69
C ILE A 170 -7.00 -0.71 17.84
N LYS A 171 -8.25 -1.08 18.09
CA LYS A 171 -8.59 -2.04 19.14
C LYS A 171 -8.03 -3.43 18.85
N ASN A 172 -8.15 -3.91 17.62
CA ASN A 172 -7.68 -5.23 17.22
C ASN A 172 -6.15 -5.33 17.28
N SER A 173 -5.43 -4.26 16.85
CA SER A 173 -3.96 -4.23 16.86
C SER A 173 -3.35 -4.19 18.26
N ALA A 174 -4.13 -3.95 19.30
CA ALA A 174 -3.66 -4.06 20.68
C ALA A 174 -3.23 -5.49 21.04
N GLU A 175 -3.75 -6.51 20.35
CA GLU A 175 -3.41 -7.91 20.61
C GLU A 175 -2.07 -8.35 19.99
N ASN A 176 -1.61 -7.65 18.93
CA ASN A 176 -0.39 -8.00 18.19
C ASN A 176 0.67 -6.89 18.19
N TYR A 177 0.36 -5.74 18.79
CA TYR A 177 1.24 -4.57 18.84
C TYR A 177 1.66 -4.05 17.45
N ALA A 178 0.89 -4.31 16.41
CA ALA A 178 1.19 -3.86 15.06
C ALA A 178 1.23 -2.33 14.97
N SER A 179 2.27 -1.81 14.33
CA SER A 179 2.36 -0.38 14.02
C SER A 179 1.25 0.03 13.05
N LEU A 180 0.66 1.22 13.23
CA LEU A 180 -0.46 1.68 12.41
C LEU A 180 -0.08 2.92 11.59
N THR A 181 -0.51 2.93 10.32
CA THR A 181 -0.63 4.14 9.50
C THR A 181 -2.07 4.22 9.01
N LEU A 182 -2.77 5.27 9.41
CA LEU A 182 -4.21 5.43 9.19
C LEU A 182 -4.45 6.70 8.37
N GLU A 183 -4.93 6.51 7.14
CA GLU A 183 -5.39 7.58 6.26
C GLU A 183 -6.90 7.65 6.31
N LEU A 184 -7.43 8.70 6.91
CA LEU A 184 -8.84 8.81 7.27
C LEU A 184 -9.53 9.96 6.54
N GLY A 185 -10.82 10.16 6.82
CA GLY A 185 -11.59 11.25 6.25
C GLY A 185 -11.12 12.63 6.71
N GLY A 186 -11.57 13.65 6.00
CA GLY A 186 -11.24 15.04 6.27
C GLY A 186 -12.47 15.96 6.10
N LYS A 187 -12.23 17.27 6.19
CA LYS A 187 -13.20 18.35 6.02
C LYS A 187 -12.63 19.42 5.06
N SER A 188 -12.16 18.96 3.88
CA SER A 188 -11.64 19.86 2.87
C SER A 188 -12.70 20.86 2.43
N PRO A 189 -12.48 22.18 2.55
CA PRO A 189 -13.47 23.18 2.16
C PRO A 189 -13.61 23.24 0.64
N VAL A 190 -14.84 23.40 0.17
CA VAL A 190 -15.17 23.78 -1.21
C VAL A 190 -15.85 25.14 -1.18
N VAL A 191 -15.27 26.11 -1.90
CA VAL A 191 -15.82 27.46 -2.01
C VAL A 191 -16.34 27.63 -3.44
N VAL A 192 -17.64 27.86 -3.57
CA VAL A 192 -18.28 28.10 -4.85
C VAL A 192 -18.70 29.58 -4.88
N PHE A 193 -18.14 30.36 -5.82
CA PHE A 193 -18.49 31.74 -6.03
C PHE A 193 -19.77 31.83 -6.86
N ASP A 194 -20.39 33.02 -6.86
CA ASP A 194 -21.68 33.29 -7.52
C ASP A 194 -21.60 33.27 -9.06
N ASP A 195 -20.40 33.35 -9.61
CA ASP A 195 -20.11 33.27 -11.05
C ASP A 195 -19.60 31.90 -11.52
N ALA A 196 -19.67 30.86 -10.65
CA ALA A 196 -19.28 29.50 -10.99
C ALA A 196 -20.32 28.84 -11.91
N ASP A 197 -19.83 27.98 -12.86
CA ASP A 197 -20.66 27.14 -13.72
C ASP A 197 -21.37 26.02 -12.94
#